data_3d9de7c79057d6f60197a5880dd811fb
#
_entry.id   3d9de7c79057d6f60197a5880dd811fb
#
_cell.length_a   1.000
_cell.length_b   1.000
_cell.length_c   1.000
_cell.angle_alpha   90.00
_cell.angle_beta   90.00
_cell.angle_gamma   90.00
#
_symmetry.space_group_name_H-M   'P 1'
#
loop_
_entity.id
_entity.type
_entity.pdbx_description
1 polymer ?
#
loop_
_entity_poly.entity_id
_entity_poly.type
_entity_poly.pdbx_seq_one_letter_code
_entity_poly.pdbx_strand_id
1 'polypeptide(L)'
;MVYEKTLCYGTLNPDLIYFIEDLPEAGGDIRSNNYNIRAGGTAINCAENIANWGMSVSVLGNSIGKDALGEYLLSELKDKNILHEEIILTDNPTPTCSIFVDRDGERTIVSSGYSNCTWNKLSEVKNFQSLLVDRYSIPNIKNSITEIKKSGVFVVQAGYEYPIDYEIDFLVVSKDEIDVIEAENLLNNELVSRILLTHSNLPARLISSEGAIEITPPDFKTVNATGAGDVTAAYIAANGVEDIISTIKNACAAGAILAGTGELPTLEKIAEISELVDVSPR
;
A
#
# COMPACT_ATOMS: atom_id res chain seq x y z
N MET A 1 -15.59 -1.08 12.79
CA MET A 1 -16.35 -1.97 11.87
C MET A 1 -15.33 -2.66 10.98
N VAL A 2 -15.29 -3.99 10.99
CA VAL A 2 -14.46 -4.73 10.03
C VAL A 2 -15.25 -4.85 8.73
N TYR A 3 -14.65 -4.51 7.61
CA TYR A 3 -15.31 -4.61 6.32
C TYR A 3 -15.30 -6.06 5.80
N GLU A 4 -16.45 -6.55 5.37
CA GLU A 4 -16.58 -7.93 4.87
C GLU A 4 -15.82 -8.14 3.55
N LYS A 5 -15.63 -7.08 2.75
CA LYS A 5 -14.90 -7.13 1.49
C LYS A 5 -14.17 -5.84 1.20
N THR A 6 -12.86 -5.92 1.05
CA THR A 6 -11.98 -4.82 0.63
C THR A 6 -11.51 -5.02 -0.81
N LEU A 7 -11.54 -3.95 -1.61
CA LEU A 7 -10.90 -3.91 -2.92
C LEU A 7 -9.59 -3.13 -2.82
N CYS A 8 -8.47 -3.77 -3.17
CA CYS A 8 -7.19 -3.10 -3.37
C CYS A 8 -7.02 -2.81 -4.86
N TYR A 9 -6.93 -1.53 -5.23
CA TYR A 9 -6.79 -1.09 -6.61
C TYR A 9 -5.48 -0.35 -6.81
N GLY A 10 -4.66 -0.80 -7.75
CA GLY A 10 -3.38 -0.15 -8.00
C GLY A 10 -2.45 -0.93 -8.91
N THR A 11 -1.16 -0.78 -8.68
CA THR A 11 -0.11 -1.46 -9.42
C THR A 11 -0.06 -2.94 -9.09
N LEU A 12 0.02 -3.76 -10.15
CA LEU A 12 0.13 -5.22 -10.13
C LEU A 12 1.35 -5.60 -10.97
N ASN A 13 2.35 -6.21 -10.36
CA ASN A 13 3.57 -6.61 -11.04
C ASN A 13 4.34 -7.69 -10.28
N PRO A 14 5.13 -8.52 -10.93
CA PRO A 14 6.22 -9.24 -10.28
C PRO A 14 7.35 -8.28 -9.93
N ASP A 15 7.86 -8.36 -8.69
CA ASP A 15 9.09 -7.74 -8.25
C ASP A 15 10.27 -8.69 -8.56
N LEU A 16 11.22 -8.24 -9.36
CA LEU A 16 12.46 -8.93 -9.67
C LEU A 16 13.57 -8.34 -8.79
N ILE A 17 13.90 -9.02 -7.69
CA ILE A 17 14.78 -8.48 -6.64
C ILE A 17 16.17 -9.07 -6.83
N TYR A 18 17.16 -8.21 -7.02
CA TYR A 18 18.56 -8.55 -7.19
C TYR A 18 19.39 -8.05 -6.00
N PHE A 19 20.16 -8.93 -5.39
CA PHE A 19 21.10 -8.56 -4.32
C PHE A 19 22.47 -8.32 -4.93
N ILE A 20 22.99 -7.11 -4.77
CA ILE A 20 24.23 -6.64 -5.39
C ILE A 20 25.15 -6.01 -4.33
N GLU A 21 26.44 -5.90 -4.63
CA GLU A 21 27.38 -5.16 -3.76
C GLU A 21 27.14 -3.65 -3.87
N ASP A 22 27.23 -3.13 -5.08
CA ASP A 22 27.00 -1.72 -5.42
C ASP A 22 26.33 -1.63 -6.79
N LEU A 23 25.60 -0.55 -7.07
CA LEU A 23 25.13 -0.26 -8.42
C LEU A 23 26.31 0.02 -9.35
N PRO A 24 26.36 -0.55 -10.55
CA PRO A 24 27.45 -0.27 -11.49
C PRO A 24 27.34 1.16 -12.02
N GLU A 25 28.50 1.76 -12.34
CA GLU A 25 28.50 3.01 -13.12
C GLU A 25 27.96 2.78 -14.54
N ALA A 26 27.56 3.87 -15.20
CA ALA A 26 27.05 3.81 -16.57
C ALA A 26 28.08 3.13 -17.50
N GLY A 27 27.65 2.07 -18.19
CA GLY A 27 28.49 1.22 -19.04
C GLY A 27 29.21 0.09 -18.30
N GLY A 28 29.02 0.00 -16.97
CA GLY A 28 29.54 -1.10 -16.15
C GLY A 28 28.72 -2.38 -16.26
N ASP A 29 29.29 -3.48 -15.77
CA ASP A 29 28.69 -4.82 -15.70
C ASP A 29 28.88 -5.37 -14.30
N ILE A 30 27.80 -5.95 -13.70
CA ILE A 30 27.87 -6.57 -12.39
C ILE A 30 27.11 -7.89 -12.41
N ARG A 31 27.51 -8.83 -11.56
CA ARG A 31 26.80 -10.10 -11.36
C ARG A 31 26.15 -10.11 -10.00
N SER A 32 24.84 -10.32 -9.99
CA SER A 32 24.12 -10.63 -8.76
C SER A 32 24.37 -12.09 -8.36
N ASN A 33 24.69 -12.34 -7.11
CA ASN A 33 24.90 -13.69 -6.57
C ASN A 33 23.57 -14.34 -6.17
N ASN A 34 22.52 -13.56 -5.99
CA ASN A 34 21.20 -14.03 -5.58
C ASN A 34 20.10 -13.12 -6.16
N TYR A 35 18.95 -13.73 -6.49
CA TYR A 35 17.77 -12.99 -6.90
C TYR A 35 16.50 -13.70 -6.40
N ASN A 36 15.44 -12.92 -6.22
CA ASN A 36 14.12 -13.42 -5.89
C ASN A 36 13.08 -12.84 -6.86
N ILE A 37 12.00 -13.59 -7.06
CA ILE A 37 10.78 -13.09 -7.70
C ILE A 37 9.65 -13.21 -6.68
N ARG A 38 8.86 -12.16 -6.52
CA ARG A 38 7.65 -12.19 -5.69
C ARG A 38 6.53 -11.41 -6.38
N ALA A 39 5.29 -11.72 -6.02
CA ALA A 39 4.17 -10.86 -6.33
C ALA A 39 4.37 -9.51 -5.63
N GLY A 40 4.12 -8.41 -6.34
CA GLY A 40 4.37 -7.06 -5.86
C GLY A 40 3.46 -6.03 -6.51
N GLY A 41 3.77 -4.76 -6.24
CA GLY A 41 2.89 -3.63 -6.47
C GLY A 41 2.03 -3.34 -5.23
N THR A 42 1.77 -2.06 -4.98
CA THR A 42 1.09 -1.61 -3.75
C THR A 42 -0.25 -2.32 -3.53
N ALA A 43 -1.06 -2.52 -4.58
CA ALA A 43 -2.34 -3.19 -4.44
C ALA A 43 -2.19 -4.65 -3.98
N ILE A 44 -1.21 -5.38 -4.51
CA ILE A 44 -0.94 -6.77 -4.10
C ILE A 44 -0.38 -6.82 -2.68
N ASN A 45 0.59 -5.95 -2.35
CA ASN A 45 1.15 -5.89 -1.00
C ASN A 45 0.06 -5.66 0.05
N CYS A 46 -0.87 -4.74 -0.21
CA CYS A 46 -2.00 -4.49 0.68
C CYS A 46 -2.95 -5.70 0.75
N ALA A 47 -3.31 -6.29 -0.40
CA ALA A 47 -4.21 -7.43 -0.45
C ALA A 47 -3.63 -8.67 0.25
N GLU A 48 -2.33 -8.90 0.12
CA GLU A 48 -1.64 -10.00 0.80
C GLU A 48 -1.74 -9.91 2.33
N ASN A 49 -1.57 -8.71 2.88
CA ASN A 49 -1.76 -8.48 4.32
C ASN A 49 -3.20 -8.76 4.75
N ILE A 50 -4.19 -8.23 4.01
CA ILE A 50 -5.61 -8.42 4.32
C ILE A 50 -6.00 -9.90 4.25
N ALA A 51 -5.52 -10.63 3.22
CA ALA A 51 -5.73 -12.07 3.09
C ALA A 51 -5.06 -12.86 4.23
N ASN A 52 -3.82 -12.46 4.63
CA ASN A 52 -3.11 -13.06 5.75
C ASN A 52 -3.87 -12.91 7.09
N TRP A 53 -4.68 -11.88 7.23
CA TRP A 53 -5.57 -11.68 8.38
C TRP A 53 -6.89 -12.47 8.28
N GLY A 54 -7.06 -13.30 7.25
CA GLY A 54 -8.26 -14.10 7.02
C GLY A 54 -9.47 -13.31 6.54
N MET A 55 -9.27 -12.09 6.03
CA MET A 55 -10.33 -11.23 5.53
C MET A 55 -10.49 -11.37 4.01
N SER A 56 -11.72 -11.17 3.50
CA SER A 56 -11.99 -11.22 2.07
C SER A 56 -11.45 -9.99 1.36
N VAL A 57 -10.63 -10.21 0.33
CA VAL A 57 -10.01 -9.15 -0.45
C VAL A 57 -9.98 -9.48 -1.94
N SER A 58 -10.19 -8.47 -2.76
CA SER A 58 -10.00 -8.53 -4.21
C SER A 58 -8.88 -7.57 -4.61
N VAL A 59 -8.22 -7.88 -5.71
CA VAL A 59 -7.21 -7.00 -6.30
C VAL A 59 -7.54 -6.70 -7.76
N LEU A 60 -7.42 -5.43 -8.14
CA LEU A 60 -7.56 -4.91 -9.50
C LEU A 60 -6.56 -3.79 -9.75
N GLY A 61 -6.38 -3.45 -11.01
CA GLY A 61 -5.50 -2.34 -11.37
C GLY A 61 -5.11 -2.34 -12.85
N ASN A 62 -3.81 -2.28 -13.12
CA ASN A 62 -3.30 -2.44 -14.48
C ASN A 62 -3.49 -3.87 -14.99
N SER A 63 -3.60 -4.00 -16.32
CA SER A 63 -3.58 -5.30 -16.99
C SER A 63 -2.23 -5.98 -16.82
N ILE A 64 -2.24 -7.31 -16.89
CA ILE A 64 -1.06 -8.16 -16.92
C ILE A 64 -0.99 -8.94 -18.24
N GLY A 65 0.19 -9.41 -18.61
CA GLY A 65 0.41 -10.16 -19.84
C GLY A 65 -0.03 -11.61 -19.73
N LYS A 66 -0.35 -12.21 -20.88
CA LYS A 66 -0.50 -13.68 -21.03
C LYS A 66 0.89 -14.31 -21.24
N ASP A 67 1.78 -14.07 -20.30
CA ASP A 67 3.17 -14.56 -20.30
C ASP A 67 3.52 -15.26 -18.99
N ALA A 68 4.73 -15.80 -18.90
CA ALA A 68 5.15 -16.57 -17.74
C ALA A 68 5.14 -15.74 -16.42
N LEU A 69 5.38 -14.43 -16.48
CA LEU A 69 5.34 -13.55 -15.32
C LEU A 69 3.90 -13.26 -14.88
N GLY A 70 2.99 -13.10 -15.85
CA GLY A 70 1.55 -12.97 -15.57
C GLY A 70 0.96 -14.24 -14.98
N GLU A 71 1.32 -15.42 -15.52
CA GLU A 71 0.91 -16.71 -14.98
C GLU A 71 1.43 -16.91 -13.55
N TYR A 72 2.69 -16.57 -13.30
CA TYR A 72 3.28 -16.57 -11.96
C TYR A 72 2.47 -15.70 -10.99
N LEU A 73 2.17 -14.46 -11.39
CA LEU A 73 1.44 -13.51 -10.56
C LEU A 73 0.05 -14.02 -10.19
N LEU A 74 -0.70 -14.55 -11.17
CA LEU A 74 -2.03 -15.13 -10.93
C LEU A 74 -1.98 -16.34 -10.00
N SER A 75 -0.95 -17.20 -10.15
CA SER A 75 -0.75 -18.34 -9.25
C SER A 75 -0.52 -17.89 -7.81
N GLU A 76 0.34 -16.89 -7.59
CA GLU A 76 0.59 -16.32 -6.26
C GLU A 76 -0.67 -15.75 -5.61
N LEU A 77 -1.48 -15.00 -6.38
CA LEU A 77 -2.74 -14.44 -5.89
C LEU A 77 -3.72 -15.55 -5.49
N LYS A 78 -3.82 -16.59 -6.30
CA LYS A 78 -4.67 -17.76 -6.04
C LYS A 78 -4.23 -18.49 -4.77
N ASP A 79 -2.94 -18.76 -4.62
CA ASP A 79 -2.39 -19.50 -3.48
C ASP A 79 -2.59 -18.75 -2.14
N LYS A 80 -2.67 -17.41 -2.21
CA LYS A 80 -2.96 -16.53 -1.07
C LYS A 80 -4.46 -16.25 -0.87
N ASN A 81 -5.36 -16.89 -1.65
CA ASN A 81 -6.80 -16.67 -1.60
C ASN A 81 -7.22 -15.20 -1.86
N ILE A 82 -6.50 -14.48 -2.70
CA ILE A 82 -6.83 -13.14 -3.15
C ILE A 82 -7.69 -13.25 -4.42
N LEU A 83 -8.88 -12.65 -4.41
CA LEU A 83 -9.78 -12.65 -5.56
C LEU A 83 -9.20 -11.76 -6.67
N HIS A 84 -9.07 -12.31 -7.88
CA HIS A 84 -8.34 -11.69 -8.99
C HIS A 84 -8.94 -11.97 -10.37
N GLU A 85 -10.12 -12.57 -10.43
CA GLU A 85 -10.74 -13.06 -11.68
C GLU A 85 -11.08 -11.93 -12.65
N GLU A 86 -11.20 -10.70 -12.16
CA GLU A 86 -11.52 -9.53 -12.98
C GLU A 86 -10.29 -8.80 -13.51
N ILE A 87 -9.05 -9.26 -13.23
CA ILE A 87 -7.83 -8.65 -13.79
C ILE A 87 -7.84 -8.81 -15.31
N ILE A 88 -7.57 -7.71 -16.01
CA ILE A 88 -7.49 -7.69 -17.47
C ILE A 88 -6.22 -8.40 -17.94
N LEU A 89 -6.37 -9.41 -18.79
CA LEU A 89 -5.25 -10.09 -19.45
C LEU A 89 -5.06 -9.58 -20.88
N THR A 90 -3.83 -9.22 -21.24
CA THR A 90 -3.49 -8.68 -22.57
C THR A 90 -2.36 -9.47 -23.22
N ASP A 91 -2.11 -9.17 -24.49
CA ASP A 91 -0.96 -9.72 -25.21
C ASP A 91 0.31 -8.84 -25.04
N ASN A 92 0.21 -7.69 -24.34
CA ASN A 92 1.36 -6.90 -23.92
C ASN A 92 2.12 -7.62 -22.81
N PRO A 93 3.44 -7.44 -22.68
CA PRO A 93 4.20 -8.02 -21.58
C PRO A 93 3.69 -7.57 -20.21
N THR A 94 3.74 -8.46 -19.24
CA THR A 94 3.47 -8.15 -17.83
C THR A 94 4.41 -7.06 -17.32
N PRO A 95 3.91 -5.95 -16.74
CA PRO A 95 4.77 -4.93 -16.15
C PRO A 95 5.58 -5.52 -14.99
N THR A 96 6.78 -5.01 -14.77
CA THR A 96 7.70 -5.51 -13.75
C THR A 96 8.36 -4.36 -13.00
N CYS A 97 8.77 -4.64 -11.75
CA CYS A 97 9.72 -3.81 -11.02
C CYS A 97 11.02 -4.58 -10.83
N SER A 98 12.13 -4.06 -11.38
CA SER A 98 13.47 -4.53 -11.06
C SER A 98 13.98 -3.77 -9.85
N ILE A 99 14.26 -4.48 -8.75
CA ILE A 99 14.67 -3.92 -7.47
C ILE A 99 16.10 -4.37 -7.20
N PHE A 100 17.01 -3.42 -7.15
CA PHE A 100 18.41 -3.66 -6.78
C PHE A 100 18.59 -3.30 -5.31
N VAL A 101 19.01 -4.28 -4.52
CA VAL A 101 19.29 -4.11 -3.08
C VAL A 101 20.78 -4.21 -2.91
N ASP A 102 21.42 -3.13 -2.48
CA ASP A 102 22.86 -3.09 -2.26
C ASP A 102 23.26 -3.67 -0.87
N ARG A 103 24.56 -3.68 -0.58
CA ARG A 103 25.11 -4.19 0.68
C ARG A 103 24.64 -3.44 1.92
N ASP A 104 24.24 -2.18 1.78
CA ASP A 104 23.73 -1.34 2.87
C ASP A 104 22.21 -1.50 3.06
N GLY A 105 21.56 -2.29 2.17
CA GLY A 105 20.12 -2.53 2.14
C GLY A 105 19.35 -1.43 1.43
N GLU A 106 20.05 -0.45 0.80
CA GLU A 106 19.43 0.59 0.01
C GLU A 106 18.88 0.03 -1.31
N ARG A 107 17.84 0.66 -1.82
CA ARG A 107 17.09 0.15 -2.98
C ARG A 107 17.06 1.13 -4.13
N THR A 108 17.34 0.59 -5.30
CA THR A 108 17.08 1.27 -6.57
C THR A 108 16.03 0.47 -7.33
N ILE A 109 14.95 1.14 -7.71
CA ILE A 109 13.80 0.50 -8.36
C ILE A 109 13.66 1.03 -9.78
N VAL A 110 13.52 0.11 -10.73
CA VAL A 110 13.24 0.41 -12.14
C VAL A 110 11.92 -0.27 -12.51
N SER A 111 10.86 0.54 -12.66
CA SER A 111 9.55 0.07 -13.09
C SER A 111 9.44 0.09 -14.62
N SER A 112 8.84 -0.94 -15.19
CA SER A 112 8.77 -1.13 -16.63
C SER A 112 7.40 -1.67 -17.06
N GLY A 113 6.94 -1.29 -18.27
CA GLY A 113 5.77 -1.87 -18.92
C GLY A 113 4.44 -1.16 -18.65
N TYR A 114 4.33 -0.28 -17.67
CA TYR A 114 3.06 0.33 -17.27
C TYR A 114 2.42 1.25 -18.31
N SER A 115 3.20 1.87 -19.19
CA SER A 115 2.70 2.73 -20.27
C SER A 115 1.83 2.00 -21.30
N ASN A 116 1.94 0.68 -21.36
CA ASN A 116 1.18 -0.17 -22.29
C ASN A 116 0.02 -0.90 -21.62
N CYS A 117 -0.24 -0.62 -20.33
CA CYS A 117 -1.30 -1.28 -19.59
C CYS A 117 -2.67 -0.68 -19.87
N THR A 118 -3.66 -1.54 -19.92
CA THR A 118 -5.07 -1.18 -19.78
C THR A 118 -5.42 -1.25 -18.29
N TRP A 119 -6.16 -0.27 -17.79
CA TRP A 119 -6.57 -0.25 -16.39
C TRP A 119 -8.03 -0.68 -16.23
N ASN A 120 -8.33 -1.47 -15.21
CA ASN A 120 -9.70 -1.84 -14.87
C ASN A 120 -10.53 -0.57 -14.57
N LYS A 121 -11.80 -0.58 -15.00
CA LYS A 121 -12.74 0.50 -14.68
C LYS A 121 -13.43 0.21 -13.37
N LEU A 122 -13.22 1.02 -12.36
CA LEU A 122 -13.86 0.87 -11.05
C LEU A 122 -15.39 0.95 -11.09
N SER A 123 -15.97 1.65 -12.06
CA SER A 123 -17.42 1.75 -12.24
C SER A 123 -18.12 0.41 -12.55
N GLU A 124 -17.35 -0.59 -13.00
CA GLU A 124 -17.85 -1.92 -13.33
C GLU A 124 -17.79 -2.89 -12.14
N VAL A 125 -17.04 -2.53 -11.08
CA VAL A 125 -16.85 -3.37 -9.90
C VAL A 125 -17.89 -3.06 -8.84
N LYS A 126 -18.50 -4.10 -8.28
CA LYS A 126 -19.56 -3.99 -7.26
C LYS A 126 -19.24 -4.87 -6.05
N ASN A 127 -19.98 -4.64 -4.96
CA ASN A 127 -19.93 -5.47 -3.77
C ASN A 127 -18.63 -5.41 -2.97
N PHE A 128 -18.06 -4.21 -2.79
CA PHE A 128 -17.02 -3.94 -1.80
C PHE A 128 -17.45 -2.78 -0.88
N GLN A 129 -16.98 -2.80 0.35
CA GLN A 129 -17.33 -1.84 1.39
C GLN A 129 -16.19 -0.87 1.66
N SER A 130 -14.96 -1.29 1.31
CA SER A 130 -13.76 -0.50 1.41
C SER A 130 -12.96 -0.58 0.12
N LEU A 131 -12.40 0.55 -0.29
CA LEU A 131 -11.51 0.71 -1.43
C LEU A 131 -10.17 1.26 -0.95
N LEU A 132 -9.10 0.51 -1.19
CA LEU A 132 -7.74 1.00 -1.04
C LEU A 132 -7.17 1.27 -2.43
N VAL A 133 -6.66 2.48 -2.65
CA VAL A 133 -6.02 2.87 -3.91
C VAL A 133 -4.57 3.27 -3.69
N ASP A 134 -3.70 2.95 -4.65
CA ASP A 134 -2.33 3.44 -4.64
C ASP A 134 -2.19 4.77 -5.39
N ARG A 135 -1.13 5.51 -5.09
CA ARG A 135 -0.86 6.82 -5.73
C ARG A 135 -0.69 6.74 -7.24
N TYR A 136 -0.19 5.63 -7.77
CA TYR A 136 0.14 5.46 -9.20
C TYR A 136 -1.10 5.22 -10.06
N SER A 137 -2.16 4.66 -9.48
CA SER A 137 -3.41 4.37 -10.17
C SER A 137 -4.34 5.58 -10.34
N ILE A 138 -4.13 6.64 -9.54
CA ILE A 138 -5.01 7.81 -9.45
C ILE A 138 -5.33 8.42 -10.82
N PRO A 139 -4.37 8.66 -11.75
CA PRO A 139 -4.70 9.23 -13.06
C PRO A 139 -5.76 8.46 -13.85
N ASN A 140 -5.89 7.16 -13.57
CA ASN A 140 -6.82 6.28 -14.28
C ASN A 140 -8.22 6.20 -13.65
N ILE A 141 -8.36 6.54 -12.35
CA ILE A 141 -9.58 6.28 -11.58
C ILE A 141 -10.14 7.49 -10.83
N LYS A 142 -9.47 8.62 -10.78
CA LYS A 142 -9.87 9.76 -9.95
C LYS A 142 -11.33 10.19 -10.15
N ASN A 143 -11.82 10.16 -11.38
CA ASN A 143 -13.21 10.50 -11.68
C ASN A 143 -14.23 9.51 -11.09
N SER A 144 -13.83 8.26 -10.87
CA SER A 144 -14.68 7.23 -10.27
C SER A 144 -14.65 7.26 -8.74
N ILE A 145 -13.60 7.78 -8.12
CA ILE A 145 -13.44 7.81 -6.66
C ILE A 145 -14.57 8.60 -6.00
N THR A 146 -14.90 9.77 -6.53
CA THR A 146 -15.98 10.61 -5.99
C THR A 146 -17.33 9.91 -6.03
N GLU A 147 -17.64 9.16 -7.10
CA GLU A 147 -18.88 8.40 -7.20
C GLU A 147 -18.91 7.22 -6.23
N ILE A 148 -17.80 6.51 -6.10
CA ILE A 148 -17.63 5.40 -5.18
C ILE A 148 -17.82 5.88 -3.74
N LYS A 149 -17.16 6.98 -3.36
CA LYS A 149 -17.33 7.57 -2.03
C LYS A 149 -18.79 7.96 -1.75
N LYS A 150 -19.47 8.56 -2.69
CA LYS A 150 -20.91 8.91 -2.58
C LYS A 150 -21.82 7.68 -2.39
N SER A 151 -21.37 6.50 -2.82
CA SER A 151 -22.11 5.25 -2.58
C SER A 151 -21.91 4.67 -1.16
N GLY A 152 -21.13 5.33 -0.30
CA GLY A 152 -20.88 4.94 1.08
C GLY A 152 -19.70 3.98 1.26
N VAL A 153 -18.90 3.78 0.24
CA VAL A 153 -17.65 3.00 0.33
C VAL A 153 -16.60 3.82 1.07
N PHE A 154 -15.90 3.20 2.00
CA PHE A 154 -14.77 3.79 2.70
C PHE A 154 -13.53 3.80 1.81
N VAL A 155 -12.97 4.97 1.52
CA VAL A 155 -11.85 5.11 0.58
C VAL A 155 -10.57 5.49 1.31
N VAL A 156 -9.55 4.63 1.16
CA VAL A 156 -8.19 4.83 1.68
C VAL A 156 -7.22 4.98 0.51
N GLN A 157 -6.37 5.99 0.55
CA GLN A 157 -5.27 6.14 -0.40
C GLN A 157 -3.93 5.88 0.28
N ALA A 158 -3.09 5.06 -0.36
CA ALA A 158 -1.71 4.79 0.03
C ALA A 158 -0.74 5.58 -0.84
N GLY A 159 -0.01 6.50 -0.21
CA GLY A 159 0.96 7.39 -0.87
C GLY A 159 0.34 8.62 -1.53
N TYR A 160 1.22 9.60 -1.84
CA TYR A 160 0.87 10.87 -2.46
C TYR A 160 1.86 11.17 -3.58
N GLU A 161 1.35 11.52 -4.75
CA GLU A 161 2.20 11.88 -5.90
C GLU A 161 1.67 13.10 -6.66
N TYR A 162 0.36 13.29 -6.68
CA TYR A 162 -0.30 14.37 -7.42
C TYR A 162 -1.28 15.09 -6.51
N PRO A 163 -1.58 16.37 -6.78
CA PRO A 163 -2.61 17.11 -6.06
C PRO A 163 -3.92 16.32 -6.03
N ILE A 164 -4.47 16.13 -4.83
CA ILE A 164 -5.78 15.52 -4.63
C ILE A 164 -6.84 16.55 -4.96
N ASP A 165 -7.66 16.27 -6.00
CA ASP A 165 -8.80 17.08 -6.44
C ASP A 165 -10.12 16.28 -6.37
N TYR A 166 -10.16 15.26 -5.52
CA TYR A 166 -11.27 14.33 -5.26
C TYR A 166 -11.35 14.02 -3.76
N GLU A 167 -12.51 13.55 -3.30
CA GLU A 167 -12.74 13.27 -1.89
C GLU A 167 -12.36 11.83 -1.52
N ILE A 168 -11.63 11.65 -0.41
CA ILE A 168 -11.31 10.37 0.22
C ILE A 168 -11.50 10.44 1.74
N ASP A 169 -11.65 9.28 2.39
CA ASP A 169 -11.81 9.20 3.84
C ASP A 169 -10.47 9.24 4.57
N PHE A 170 -9.46 8.61 3.98
CA PHE A 170 -8.18 8.43 4.66
C PHE A 170 -7.00 8.48 3.68
N LEU A 171 -5.97 9.25 4.04
CA LEU A 171 -4.68 9.27 3.34
C LEU A 171 -3.60 8.72 4.27
N VAL A 172 -2.89 7.66 3.84
CA VAL A 172 -1.68 7.17 4.50
C VAL A 172 -0.49 7.57 3.65
N VAL A 173 0.40 8.39 4.20
CA VAL A 173 1.46 9.03 3.42
C VAL A 173 2.71 9.25 4.26
N SER A 174 3.89 9.20 3.65
CA SER A 174 5.15 9.53 4.30
C SER A 174 5.34 11.06 4.34
N LYS A 175 6.01 11.56 5.38
CA LYS A 175 6.45 12.95 5.44
C LYS A 175 7.41 13.35 4.33
N ASP A 176 8.03 12.38 3.65
CA ASP A 176 8.91 12.64 2.51
C ASP A 176 8.12 12.84 1.21
N GLU A 177 6.83 12.48 1.20
CA GLU A 177 5.92 12.66 0.06
C GLU A 177 5.08 13.94 0.19
N ILE A 178 4.76 14.36 1.42
CA ILE A 178 3.91 15.54 1.69
C ILE A 178 4.35 16.22 2.98
N ASP A 179 4.38 17.53 2.99
CA ASP A 179 4.63 18.29 4.22
C ASP A 179 3.34 18.57 5.03
N VAL A 180 3.51 19.07 6.24
CA VAL A 180 2.37 19.34 7.15
C VAL A 180 1.45 20.43 6.59
N ILE A 181 1.98 21.42 5.87
CA ILE A 181 1.19 22.54 5.32
C ILE A 181 0.27 22.01 4.23
N GLU A 182 0.79 21.17 3.34
CA GLU A 182 -0.02 20.54 2.30
C GLU A 182 -1.06 19.58 2.89
N ALA A 183 -0.70 18.82 3.93
CA ALA A 183 -1.65 17.97 4.66
C ALA A 183 -2.81 18.79 5.27
N GLU A 184 -2.50 19.94 5.90
CA GLU A 184 -3.50 20.87 6.44
C GLU A 184 -4.38 21.47 5.33
N ASN A 185 -3.81 21.79 4.17
CA ASN A 185 -4.56 22.30 3.02
C ASN A 185 -5.59 21.27 2.50
N LEU A 186 -5.21 19.98 2.42
CA LEU A 186 -6.12 18.92 2.00
C LEU A 186 -7.30 18.76 2.95
N LEU A 187 -7.07 18.87 4.26
CA LEU A 187 -8.11 18.83 5.28
C LEU A 187 -9.02 20.07 5.23
N ASN A 188 -8.45 21.26 5.13
CA ASN A 188 -9.19 22.51 5.08
C ASN A 188 -10.08 22.64 3.84
N ASN A 189 -9.72 21.98 2.74
CA ASN A 189 -10.52 21.91 1.52
C ASN A 189 -11.50 20.71 1.53
N GLU A 190 -11.61 19.97 2.63
CA GLU A 190 -12.49 18.81 2.82
C GLU A 190 -12.23 17.66 1.80
N LEU A 191 -11.06 17.64 1.15
CA LEU A 191 -10.69 16.61 0.18
C LEU A 191 -10.29 15.29 0.87
N VAL A 192 -9.74 15.39 2.07
CA VAL A 192 -9.33 14.25 2.89
C VAL A 192 -9.90 14.41 4.29
N SER A 193 -10.56 13.39 4.82
CA SER A 193 -11.14 13.46 6.18
C SER A 193 -10.08 13.25 7.27
N ARG A 194 -9.10 12.38 7.02
CA ARG A 194 -8.00 12.06 7.96
C ARG A 194 -6.72 11.74 7.21
N ILE A 195 -5.59 12.16 7.76
CA ILE A 195 -4.26 11.90 7.22
C ILE A 195 -3.39 11.26 8.28
N LEU A 196 -2.84 10.09 8.00
CA LEU A 196 -1.75 9.50 8.78
C LEU A 196 -0.43 9.81 8.09
N LEU A 197 0.29 10.76 8.65
CA LEU A 197 1.63 11.15 8.21
C LEU A 197 2.66 10.27 8.90
N THR A 198 3.20 9.29 8.19
CA THR A 198 4.19 8.36 8.71
C THR A 198 5.61 8.93 8.60
N HIS A 199 6.52 8.49 9.47
CA HIS A 199 7.86 9.01 9.54
C HIS A 199 8.89 7.95 9.91
N SER A 200 9.04 6.92 9.06
CA SER A 200 9.99 5.82 9.30
C SER A 200 9.88 5.28 10.74
N ASN A 201 10.96 5.31 11.54
CA ASN A 201 11.01 4.89 12.95
C ASN A 201 10.68 6.01 13.96
N LEU A 202 10.32 7.21 13.48
CA LEU A 202 9.93 8.33 14.32
C LEU A 202 8.40 8.37 14.51
N PRO A 203 7.89 9.16 15.47
CA PRO A 203 6.46 9.28 15.69
C PRO A 203 5.71 9.71 14.42
N ALA A 204 4.63 8.99 14.13
CA ALA A 204 3.66 9.34 13.10
C ALA A 204 2.67 10.38 13.64
N ARG A 205 1.92 11.02 12.76
CA ARG A 205 0.86 11.95 13.12
C ARG A 205 -0.43 11.60 12.42
N LEU A 206 -1.49 11.46 13.19
CA LEU A 206 -2.84 11.49 12.66
C LEU A 206 -3.34 12.92 12.73
N ILE A 207 -3.73 13.47 11.57
CA ILE A 207 -4.24 14.84 11.43
C ILE A 207 -5.67 14.75 10.90
N SER A 208 -6.59 15.51 11.52
CA SER A 208 -7.99 15.62 11.13
C SER A 208 -8.53 17.02 11.47
N SER A 209 -9.79 17.29 11.12
CA SER A 209 -10.48 18.51 11.54
C SER A 209 -10.63 18.67 13.06
N GLU A 210 -10.51 17.57 13.82
CA GLU A 210 -10.58 17.55 15.29
C GLU A 210 -9.22 17.92 15.94
N GLY A 211 -8.15 17.99 15.16
CA GLY A 211 -6.80 18.27 15.62
C GLY A 211 -5.79 17.22 15.19
N ALA A 212 -4.64 17.23 15.84
CA ALA A 212 -3.56 16.29 15.59
C ALA A 212 -3.21 15.49 16.83
N ILE A 213 -2.92 14.21 16.63
CA ILE A 213 -2.36 13.33 17.66
C ILE A 213 -1.04 12.73 17.16
N GLU A 214 -0.12 12.52 18.08
CA GLU A 214 1.15 11.87 17.81
C GLU A 214 1.07 10.40 18.20
N ILE A 215 1.57 9.53 17.34
CA ILE A 215 1.59 8.10 17.53
C ILE A 215 3.05 7.65 17.51
N THR A 216 3.53 7.14 18.64
CA THR A 216 4.91 6.65 18.77
C THR A 216 4.88 5.12 18.70
N PRO A 217 5.36 4.54 17.57
CA PRO A 217 5.49 3.08 17.47
C PRO A 217 6.59 2.59 18.43
N PRO A 218 6.56 1.30 18.82
CA PRO A 218 7.62 0.72 19.61
C PRO A 218 8.95 0.76 18.82
N ASP A 219 10.06 0.91 19.55
CA ASP A 219 11.39 0.97 18.97
C ASP A 219 11.85 -0.42 18.50
N PHE A 220 11.67 -0.69 17.22
CA PHE A 220 12.20 -1.88 16.55
C PHE A 220 13.41 -1.51 15.69
N LYS A 221 14.47 -2.31 15.80
CA LYS A 221 15.55 -2.20 14.83
C LYS A 221 15.01 -2.56 13.44
N THR A 222 14.99 -1.61 12.53
CA THR A 222 14.51 -1.82 11.16
C THR A 222 15.38 -2.84 10.43
N VAL A 223 14.75 -3.90 9.95
CA VAL A 223 15.35 -4.92 9.09
C VAL A 223 15.02 -4.63 7.62
N ASN A 224 13.75 -4.26 7.37
CA ASN A 224 13.25 -3.98 6.03
C ASN A 224 12.01 -3.09 6.08
N ALA A 225 12.14 -1.82 5.76
CA ALA A 225 11.03 -0.86 5.78
C ALA A 225 10.05 -0.98 4.59
N THR A 226 10.33 -1.84 3.59
CA THR A 226 9.45 -1.94 2.40
C THR A 226 8.12 -2.55 2.74
N GLY A 227 7.05 -1.89 2.28
CA GLY A 227 5.69 -2.33 2.52
C GLY A 227 5.14 -1.96 3.90
N ALA A 228 5.93 -1.32 4.79
CA ALA A 228 5.42 -0.87 6.09
C ALA A 228 4.26 0.14 5.92
N GLY A 229 4.34 1.04 4.94
CA GLY A 229 3.23 1.93 4.58
C GLY A 229 2.04 1.17 3.99
N ASP A 230 2.31 0.16 3.14
CA ASP A 230 1.25 -0.65 2.51
C ASP A 230 0.46 -1.43 3.56
N VAL A 231 1.14 -2.08 4.52
CA VAL A 231 0.45 -2.82 5.60
C VAL A 231 -0.31 -1.90 6.53
N THR A 232 0.21 -0.71 6.81
CA THR A 232 -0.49 0.33 7.59
C THR A 232 -1.78 0.75 6.90
N ALA A 233 -1.73 1.06 5.61
CA ALA A 233 -2.89 1.41 4.80
C ALA A 233 -3.89 0.24 4.68
N ALA A 234 -3.39 -0.98 4.49
CA ALA A 234 -4.20 -2.19 4.44
C ALA A 234 -5.00 -2.42 5.73
N TYR A 235 -4.36 -2.21 6.90
CA TYR A 235 -5.05 -2.36 8.17
C TYR A 235 -6.21 -1.36 8.32
N ILE A 236 -5.97 -0.09 7.97
CA ILE A 236 -7.00 0.96 8.02
C ILE A 236 -8.14 0.65 7.04
N ALA A 237 -7.81 0.24 5.82
CA ALA A 237 -8.80 -0.09 4.81
C ALA A 237 -9.69 -1.28 5.20
N ALA A 238 -9.12 -2.31 5.83
CA ALA A 238 -9.86 -3.51 6.25
C ALA A 238 -10.71 -3.31 7.50
N ASN A 239 -10.27 -2.45 8.44
CA ASN A 239 -10.90 -2.31 9.75
C ASN A 239 -11.73 -1.03 9.92
N GLY A 240 -11.58 -0.05 9.02
CA GLY A 240 -12.27 1.23 9.13
C GLY A 240 -11.80 2.07 10.32
N VAL A 241 -12.59 3.07 10.68
CA VAL A 241 -12.21 4.09 11.67
C VAL A 241 -13.27 4.34 12.75
N GLU A 242 -14.10 3.35 13.08
CA GLU A 242 -15.09 3.49 14.18
C GLU A 242 -14.41 3.81 15.51
N ASP A 243 -13.39 3.03 15.87
CA ASP A 243 -12.46 3.33 16.95
C ASP A 243 -11.12 3.77 16.33
N ILE A 244 -11.02 5.05 16.02
CA ILE A 244 -9.87 5.60 15.32
C ILE A 244 -8.55 5.36 16.08
N ILE A 245 -8.57 5.50 17.40
CA ILE A 245 -7.35 5.34 18.21
C ILE A 245 -6.88 3.90 18.17
N SER A 246 -7.77 2.93 18.38
CA SER A 246 -7.44 1.51 18.29
C SER A 246 -6.98 1.14 16.89
N THR A 247 -7.68 1.61 15.85
CA THR A 247 -7.31 1.34 14.45
C THR A 247 -5.91 1.84 14.14
N ILE A 248 -5.56 3.07 14.54
CA ILE A 248 -4.24 3.65 14.24
C ILE A 248 -3.13 2.99 15.04
N LYS A 249 -3.36 2.67 16.32
CA LYS A 249 -2.38 1.90 17.13
C LYS A 249 -2.06 0.57 16.44
N ASN A 250 -3.08 -0.18 16.04
CA ASN A 250 -2.91 -1.45 15.36
C ASN A 250 -2.24 -1.31 13.97
N ALA A 251 -2.63 -0.29 13.20
CA ALA A 251 -2.03 -0.03 11.88
C ALA A 251 -0.54 0.33 11.99
N CYS A 252 -0.16 1.17 12.96
CA CYS A 252 1.24 1.51 13.22
C CYS A 252 2.02 0.30 13.77
N ALA A 253 1.40 -0.53 14.64
CA ALA A 253 2.00 -1.77 15.10
C ALA A 253 2.27 -2.74 13.94
N ALA A 254 1.31 -2.88 13.01
CA ALA A 254 1.47 -3.73 11.82
C ALA A 254 2.66 -3.26 10.96
N GLY A 255 2.77 -1.95 10.70
CA GLY A 255 3.90 -1.35 10.00
C GLY A 255 5.24 -1.59 10.70
N ALA A 256 5.28 -1.41 12.03
CA ALA A 256 6.47 -1.63 12.85
C ALA A 256 6.92 -3.10 12.86
N ILE A 257 5.99 -4.06 12.95
CA ILE A 257 6.29 -5.50 12.88
C ILE A 257 6.93 -5.83 11.53
N LEU A 258 6.31 -5.43 10.41
CA LEU A 258 6.86 -5.71 9.09
C LEU A 258 8.26 -5.09 8.93
N ALA A 259 8.43 -3.84 9.33
CA ALA A 259 9.72 -3.15 9.25
C ALA A 259 10.80 -3.81 10.12
N GLY A 260 10.44 -4.32 11.30
CA GLY A 260 11.37 -4.93 12.25
C GLY A 260 11.68 -6.40 12.01
N THR A 261 10.77 -7.14 11.35
CA THR A 261 10.95 -8.59 11.14
C THR A 261 11.12 -8.99 9.67
N GLY A 262 10.59 -8.18 8.75
CA GLY A 262 10.46 -8.53 7.34
C GLY A 262 9.34 -9.54 7.05
N GLU A 263 8.54 -9.91 8.04
CA GLU A 263 7.46 -10.91 7.94
C GLU A 263 6.08 -10.23 7.99
N LEU A 264 5.11 -10.85 7.33
CA LEU A 264 3.72 -10.37 7.37
C LEU A 264 3.17 -10.46 8.81
N PRO A 265 2.64 -9.37 9.36
CA PRO A 265 2.13 -9.35 10.73
C PRO A 265 0.82 -10.15 10.86
N THR A 266 0.71 -11.00 11.89
CA THR A 266 -0.55 -11.65 12.25
C THR A 266 -1.41 -10.73 13.13
N LEU A 267 -2.75 -10.92 13.14
CA LEU A 267 -3.64 -10.14 14.00
C LEU A 267 -3.29 -10.27 15.49
N GLU A 268 -2.87 -11.46 15.92
CA GLU A 268 -2.44 -11.70 17.29
C GLU A 268 -1.21 -10.84 17.64
N LYS A 269 -0.21 -10.84 16.76
CA LYS A 269 1.01 -10.05 16.98
C LYS A 269 0.76 -8.55 16.89
N ILE A 270 -0.14 -8.12 16.00
CA ILE A 270 -0.58 -6.72 15.92
C ILE A 270 -1.21 -6.30 17.25
N ALA A 271 -2.15 -7.10 17.79
CA ALA A 271 -2.80 -6.80 19.05
C ALA A 271 -1.80 -6.70 20.22
N GLU A 272 -0.85 -7.64 20.32
CA GLU A 272 0.22 -7.60 21.33
C GLU A 272 1.06 -6.31 21.23
N ILE A 273 1.54 -5.99 20.03
CA ILE A 273 2.45 -4.86 19.81
C ILE A 273 1.72 -3.52 19.90
N SER A 274 0.43 -3.45 19.55
CA SER A 274 -0.36 -2.23 19.64
C SER A 274 -0.48 -1.69 21.08
N GLU A 275 -0.38 -2.55 22.09
CA GLU A 275 -0.35 -2.12 23.48
C GLU A 275 0.91 -1.29 23.84
N LEU A 276 1.98 -1.45 23.05
CA LEU A 276 3.23 -0.70 23.20
C LEU A 276 3.25 0.60 22.40
N VAL A 277 2.22 0.87 21.62
CA VAL A 277 2.09 2.10 20.83
C VAL A 277 1.53 3.21 21.72
N ASP A 278 2.31 4.25 21.93
CA ASP A 278 1.87 5.44 22.66
C ASP A 278 1.11 6.41 21.76
N VAL A 279 0.08 7.04 22.35
CA VAL A 279 -0.72 8.07 21.68
C VAL A 279 -0.82 9.29 22.61
N SER A 280 -0.42 10.46 22.11
CA SER A 280 -0.45 11.70 22.85
C SER A 280 -1.12 12.82 22.04
N PRO A 281 -1.92 13.69 22.68
CA PRO A 281 -2.40 14.93 22.04
C PRO A 281 -1.21 15.84 21.66
N ARG A 282 -1.37 16.60 20.60
CA ARG A 282 -0.39 17.60 20.19
C ARG A 282 -0.99 18.99 20.09
#